data_627a6c503c02754926fb392f6fc58817
#
_entry.id   627a6c503c02754926fb392f6fc58817
#
_cell.length_a   1.000
_cell.length_b   1.000
_cell.length_c   1.000
_cell.angle_alpha   90.00
_cell.angle_beta   90.00
_cell.angle_gamma   90.00
#
_symmetry.space_group_name_H-M   'P 1'
#
loop_
_entity.id
_entity.type
_entity.pdbx_description
1 polymer ?
#
loop_
_entity_poly.entity_id
_entity_poly.type
_entity_poly.pdbx_seq_one_letter_code
_entity_poly.pdbx_strand_id
1 'polypeptide(L)'
;THKTGMIGDEYTPITTSLGSEEAKRTTANPDMAALLVQMLTEAGVKSGDSIGAGFSGSFPTLNLAVLAAGEAMNGEVIYIASMGASTFGANQPQFTFPDMVCRLYLDGRLQTPPALITPGGDYDCGGEMFEEEKEEALARIASYGVADIMQERDFAANLKAREDLYETLGPISCFVGVGGNITTIGLEEDK
;
A
#
# COMPACT_ATOMS: atom_id res chain seq x y z
N THR A 1 14.36 7.16 23.44
CA THR A 1 14.08 6.19 22.37
C THR A 1 13.96 6.99 21.08
N HIS A 2 14.88 6.82 20.14
CA HIS A 2 14.73 7.42 18.84
C HIS A 2 13.50 6.80 18.17
N LYS A 3 12.46 7.58 17.97
CA LYS A 3 11.33 7.21 17.11
C LYS A 3 11.85 7.17 15.69
N THR A 4 12.23 6.01 15.23
CA THR A 4 12.57 5.76 13.82
C THR A 4 11.24 5.70 13.08
N GLY A 5 10.86 6.79 12.45
CA GLY A 5 9.55 7.04 11.89
C GLY A 5 8.95 5.88 11.10
N MET A 6 7.66 5.64 11.30
CA MET A 6 6.84 4.67 10.58
C MET A 6 7.24 3.20 10.76
N ILE A 7 7.93 2.89 11.85
CA ILE A 7 8.14 1.51 12.33
C ILE A 7 7.05 1.23 13.36
N GLY A 8 6.25 0.20 13.12
CA GLY A 8 5.20 -0.24 14.00
C GLY A 8 5.68 -1.14 15.14
N ASP A 9 4.74 -1.79 15.77
CA ASP A 9 5.02 -2.75 16.85
C ASP A 9 5.32 -4.15 16.30
N GLU A 10 5.93 -4.98 17.17
CA GLU A 10 6.19 -6.37 16.81
C GLU A 10 4.88 -7.11 16.50
N TYR A 11 3.85 -6.91 17.33
CA TYR A 11 2.55 -7.52 17.14
C TYR A 11 1.41 -6.62 17.64
N THR A 12 0.31 -6.61 16.88
CA THR A 12 -0.94 -5.92 17.23
C THR A 12 -2.13 -6.75 16.76
N PRO A 13 -3.37 -6.44 17.17
CA PRO A 13 -4.57 -7.13 16.70
C PRO A 13 -4.79 -7.14 15.17
N ILE A 14 -4.15 -6.24 14.42
CA ILE A 14 -4.26 -6.16 12.95
C ILE A 14 -2.97 -6.58 12.23
N THR A 15 -2.04 -7.23 12.92
CA THR A 15 -0.83 -7.78 12.28
C THR A 15 -1.18 -9.03 11.47
N THR A 16 -0.80 -9.07 10.20
CA THR A 16 -1.18 -10.12 9.26
C THR A 16 -0.11 -11.19 9.04
N SER A 17 1.15 -10.88 9.27
CA SER A 17 2.26 -11.82 9.05
C SER A 17 3.52 -11.41 9.80
N LEU A 18 4.51 -12.29 9.79
CA LEU A 18 5.84 -11.97 10.31
C LEU A 18 6.63 -11.15 9.28
N GLY A 19 7.45 -10.23 9.76
CA GLY A 19 8.33 -9.39 8.93
C GLY A 19 9.60 -9.02 9.67
N SER A 20 10.63 -8.67 8.91
CA SER A 20 11.92 -8.23 9.47
C SER A 20 11.90 -6.76 9.84
N GLU A 21 12.20 -6.44 11.09
CA GLU A 21 12.38 -5.05 11.55
C GLU A 21 13.51 -4.34 10.78
N GLU A 22 14.61 -5.06 10.51
CA GLU A 22 15.75 -4.52 9.76
C GLU A 22 15.35 -4.11 8.34
N ALA A 23 14.53 -4.91 7.66
CA ALA A 23 14.01 -4.57 6.33
C ALA A 23 13.15 -3.30 6.38
N LYS A 24 12.30 -3.13 7.42
CA LYS A 24 11.51 -1.89 7.61
C LYS A 24 12.41 -0.68 7.83
N ARG A 25 13.45 -0.82 8.65
CA ARG A 25 14.43 0.24 8.91
C ARG A 25 15.22 0.63 7.67
N THR A 26 15.63 -0.35 6.87
CA THR A 26 16.33 -0.12 5.59
C THR A 26 15.46 0.69 4.64
N THR A 27 14.19 0.30 4.49
CA THR A 27 13.26 0.99 3.57
C THR A 27 12.75 2.33 4.12
N ALA A 28 13.02 2.65 5.39
CA ALA A 28 12.72 3.96 5.98
C ALA A 28 13.77 5.04 5.62
N ASN A 29 14.82 4.69 4.88
CA ASN A 29 15.78 5.66 4.38
C ASN A 29 15.14 6.54 3.29
N PRO A 30 15.18 7.90 3.41
CA PRO A 30 14.66 8.80 2.39
C PRO A 30 15.27 8.61 0.99
N ASP A 31 16.49 8.10 0.91
CA ASP A 31 17.19 7.82 -0.37
C ASP A 31 16.48 6.74 -1.20
N MET A 32 15.56 5.97 -0.59
CA MET A 32 14.73 5.01 -1.32
C MET A 32 13.91 5.67 -2.43
N ALA A 33 13.45 6.91 -2.24
CA ALA A 33 12.73 7.62 -3.29
C ALA A 33 13.61 7.89 -4.52
N ALA A 34 14.87 8.26 -4.31
CA ALA A 34 15.83 8.46 -5.41
C ALA A 34 16.17 7.14 -6.12
N LEU A 35 16.34 6.05 -5.36
CA LEU A 35 16.52 4.71 -5.92
C LEU A 35 15.32 4.30 -6.78
N LEU A 36 14.11 4.56 -6.33
CA LEU A 36 12.89 4.25 -7.09
C LEU A 36 12.78 5.06 -8.38
N VAL A 37 13.16 6.34 -8.38
CA VAL A 37 13.25 7.13 -9.63
C VAL A 37 14.21 6.47 -10.61
N GLN A 38 15.37 6.00 -10.14
CA GLN A 38 16.33 5.27 -10.99
C GLN A 38 15.70 3.98 -11.53
N MET A 39 15.12 3.15 -10.67
CA MET A 39 14.50 1.87 -11.06
C MET A 39 13.35 2.05 -12.06
N LEU A 40 12.48 3.03 -11.84
CA LEU A 40 11.40 3.36 -12.77
C LEU A 40 11.94 3.83 -14.12
N THR A 41 13.00 4.65 -14.12
CA THR A 41 13.66 5.10 -15.35
C THR A 41 14.28 3.92 -16.10
N GLU A 42 14.95 3.00 -15.41
CA GLU A 42 15.53 1.78 -15.99
C GLU A 42 14.43 0.84 -16.53
N ALA A 43 13.25 0.81 -15.91
CA ALA A 43 12.08 0.10 -16.41
C ALA A 43 11.41 0.78 -17.64
N GLY A 44 11.91 1.95 -18.05
CA GLY A 44 11.44 2.66 -19.23
C GLY A 44 10.33 3.68 -18.98
N VAL A 45 9.96 3.93 -17.71
CA VAL A 45 8.97 4.96 -17.33
C VAL A 45 9.50 6.34 -17.68
N LYS A 46 8.66 7.13 -18.30
CA LYS A 46 8.97 8.51 -18.74
C LYS A 46 8.16 9.52 -17.95
N SER A 47 8.61 10.77 -18.00
CA SER A 47 7.85 11.87 -17.41
C SER A 47 6.42 11.95 -17.99
N GLY A 48 5.45 11.95 -17.10
CA GLY A 48 4.02 12.00 -17.47
C GLY A 48 3.36 10.63 -17.63
N ASP A 49 4.10 9.53 -17.48
CA ASP A 49 3.53 8.19 -17.53
C ASP A 49 2.71 7.86 -16.28
N SER A 50 1.73 6.97 -16.42
CA SER A 50 1.00 6.39 -15.30
C SER A 50 1.68 5.12 -14.80
N ILE A 51 1.82 5.01 -13.50
CA ILE A 51 2.43 3.89 -12.77
C ILE A 51 1.33 3.22 -11.95
N GLY A 52 1.08 1.94 -12.19
CA GLY A 52 0.21 1.14 -11.32
C GLY A 52 0.96 0.70 -10.06
N ALA A 53 0.31 0.66 -8.91
CA ALA A 53 0.94 0.15 -7.71
C ALA A 53 -0.01 -0.61 -6.77
N GLY A 54 0.48 -1.71 -6.19
CA GLY A 54 -0.18 -2.45 -5.11
C GLY A 54 0.62 -2.29 -3.82
N PHE A 55 0.02 -1.69 -2.80
CA PHE A 55 0.69 -1.35 -1.55
C PHE A 55 0.17 -2.15 -0.37
N SER A 56 1.05 -2.89 0.29
CA SER A 56 0.80 -3.47 1.61
C SER A 56 1.17 -2.49 2.72
N GLY A 57 0.43 -2.47 3.82
CA GLY A 57 0.79 -1.74 5.02
C GLY A 57 2.12 -2.17 5.65
N SER A 58 2.72 -3.27 5.15
CA SER A 58 3.98 -3.80 5.66
C SER A 58 5.19 -2.87 5.48
N PHE A 59 5.19 -2.01 4.44
CA PHE A 59 6.30 -1.11 4.12
C PHE A 59 5.82 0.32 3.86
N PRO A 60 5.26 1.00 4.86
CA PRO A 60 4.62 2.31 4.65
C PRO A 60 5.58 3.37 4.09
N THR A 61 6.83 3.36 4.52
CA THR A 61 7.86 4.28 4.01
C THR A 61 8.22 4.03 2.57
N LEU A 62 8.33 2.76 2.15
CA LEU A 62 8.61 2.41 0.76
C LEU A 62 7.43 2.76 -0.15
N ASN A 63 6.19 2.53 0.31
CA ASN A 63 4.99 2.97 -0.40
C ASN A 63 5.02 4.48 -0.67
N LEU A 64 5.31 5.29 0.37
CA LEU A 64 5.44 6.74 0.20
C LEU A 64 6.61 7.13 -0.70
N ALA A 65 7.70 6.36 -0.68
CA ALA A 65 8.82 6.59 -1.59
C ALA A 65 8.43 6.36 -3.06
N VAL A 66 7.58 5.35 -3.35
CA VAL A 66 7.03 5.13 -4.70
C VAL A 66 6.16 6.32 -5.13
N LEU A 67 5.27 6.81 -4.24
CA LEU A 67 4.44 7.98 -4.54
C LEU A 67 5.30 9.22 -4.81
N ALA A 68 6.29 9.48 -3.97
CA ALA A 68 7.21 10.61 -4.14
C ALA A 68 8.05 10.49 -5.43
N ALA A 69 8.48 9.28 -5.80
CA ALA A 69 9.20 9.04 -7.04
C ALA A 69 8.32 9.30 -8.27
N GLY A 70 7.07 8.84 -8.25
CA GLY A 70 6.10 9.11 -9.32
C GLY A 70 5.85 10.61 -9.50
N GLU A 71 5.59 11.33 -8.41
CA GLU A 71 5.42 12.80 -8.44
C GLU A 71 6.69 13.52 -8.95
N ALA A 72 7.88 13.10 -8.53
CA ALA A 72 9.14 13.66 -9.00
C ALA A 72 9.37 13.47 -10.51
N MET A 73 8.80 12.41 -11.09
CA MET A 73 8.82 12.14 -12.53
C MET A 73 7.68 12.82 -13.29
N ASN A 74 6.86 13.65 -12.62
CA ASN A 74 5.60 14.21 -13.13
C ASN A 74 4.62 13.11 -13.60
N GLY A 75 4.72 11.91 -13.08
CA GLY A 75 3.84 10.79 -13.37
C GLY A 75 2.69 10.71 -12.37
N GLU A 76 1.66 9.97 -12.74
CA GLU A 76 0.55 9.64 -11.86
C GLU A 76 0.75 8.23 -11.30
N VAL A 77 0.60 8.06 -9.98
CA VAL A 77 0.61 6.72 -9.37
C VAL A 77 -0.82 6.30 -9.07
N ILE A 78 -1.33 5.34 -9.83
CA ILE A 78 -2.63 4.70 -9.61
C ILE A 78 -2.40 3.53 -8.65
N TYR A 79 -2.90 3.61 -7.41
CA TYR A 79 -2.55 2.61 -6.41
C TYR A 79 -3.72 2.13 -5.57
N ILE A 80 -3.62 0.85 -5.18
CA ILE A 80 -4.50 0.24 -4.18
C ILE A 80 -3.72 0.14 -2.87
N ALA A 81 -4.31 0.67 -1.79
CA ALA A 81 -3.70 0.70 -0.46
C ALA A 81 -4.33 -0.36 0.44
N SER A 82 -3.58 -1.40 0.82
CA SER A 82 -4.04 -2.39 1.78
C SER A 82 -3.68 -1.99 3.21
N MET A 83 -4.62 -2.21 4.14
CA MET A 83 -4.45 -1.92 5.57
C MET A 83 -3.50 -2.92 6.23
N GLY A 84 -3.60 -4.20 5.86
CA GLY A 84 -2.85 -5.30 6.45
C GLY A 84 -1.34 -5.08 6.41
N ALA A 85 -0.70 -5.33 7.54
CA ALA A 85 0.73 -5.11 7.71
C ALA A 85 1.38 -6.25 8.50
N SER A 86 2.58 -6.65 8.08
CA SER A 86 3.42 -7.54 8.86
C SER A 86 3.95 -6.86 10.11
N THR A 87 4.55 -7.66 11.03
CA THR A 87 5.25 -7.13 12.22
C THR A 87 6.18 -5.97 11.84
N PHE A 88 6.19 -4.93 12.67
CA PHE A 88 6.95 -3.69 12.48
C PHE A 88 6.53 -2.82 11.28
N GLY A 89 5.47 -3.20 10.54
CA GLY A 89 4.86 -2.36 9.50
C GLY A 89 3.90 -1.31 10.06
N ALA A 90 2.98 -0.78 9.24
CA ALA A 90 1.92 0.13 9.69
C ALA A 90 0.77 -0.63 10.36
N ASN A 91 1.10 -1.42 11.38
CA ASN A 91 0.21 -2.36 12.05
C ASN A 91 -0.49 -1.77 13.30
N GLN A 92 -0.46 -0.46 13.50
CA GLN A 92 -1.20 0.18 14.60
C GLN A 92 -2.68 0.31 14.24
N PRO A 93 -3.62 -0.31 15.01
CA PRO A 93 -5.05 -0.24 14.68
C PRO A 93 -5.59 1.18 14.56
N GLN A 94 -5.02 2.13 15.31
CA GLN A 94 -5.43 3.53 15.34
C GLN A 94 -4.84 4.37 14.20
N PHE A 95 -3.82 3.87 13.50
CA PHE A 95 -3.14 4.62 12.45
C PHE A 95 -2.43 3.71 11.46
N THR A 96 -3.16 3.26 10.46
CA THR A 96 -2.70 2.32 9.42
C THR A 96 -2.13 3.04 8.19
N PHE A 97 -1.62 2.29 7.22
CA PHE A 97 -1.12 2.91 5.98
C PHE A 97 -2.21 3.67 5.20
N PRO A 98 -3.46 3.16 5.01
CA PRO A 98 -4.54 3.96 4.45
C PRO A 98 -4.82 5.26 5.20
N ASP A 99 -4.74 5.28 6.54
CA ASP A 99 -4.87 6.54 7.32
C ASP A 99 -3.79 7.55 6.92
N MET A 100 -2.55 7.08 6.74
CA MET A 100 -1.42 7.94 6.36
C MET A 100 -1.67 8.61 5.02
N VAL A 101 -2.01 7.84 3.98
CA VAL A 101 -2.19 8.39 2.62
C VAL A 101 -3.45 9.24 2.51
N CYS A 102 -4.56 8.85 3.16
CA CYS A 102 -5.76 9.68 3.20
C CYS A 102 -5.49 11.04 3.83
N ARG A 103 -4.80 11.07 4.97
CA ARG A 103 -4.43 12.35 5.64
C ARG A 103 -3.47 13.18 4.81
N LEU A 104 -2.43 12.56 4.24
CA LEU A 104 -1.48 13.28 3.39
C LEU A 104 -2.17 13.89 2.16
N TYR A 105 -3.14 13.18 1.57
CA TYR A 105 -3.93 13.70 0.48
C TYR A 105 -4.83 14.86 0.90
N LEU A 106 -5.58 14.73 2.00
CA LEU A 106 -6.44 15.79 2.54
C LEU A 106 -5.65 17.04 2.96
N ASP A 107 -4.42 16.87 3.43
CA ASP A 107 -3.50 17.96 3.77
C ASP A 107 -2.81 18.57 2.54
N GLY A 108 -3.10 18.12 1.34
CA GLY A 108 -2.48 18.56 0.08
C GLY A 108 -1.00 18.23 -0.04
N ARG A 109 -0.54 17.17 0.65
CA ARG A 109 0.84 16.68 0.65
C ARG A 109 1.08 15.57 -0.37
N LEU A 110 0.03 14.89 -0.81
CA LEU A 110 0.02 13.96 -1.93
C LEU A 110 -0.94 14.50 -3.00
N GLN A 111 -0.58 14.35 -4.25
CA GLN A 111 -1.39 14.81 -5.37
C GLN A 111 -2.48 13.79 -5.73
N THR A 112 -2.20 12.50 -5.54
CA THR A 112 -3.08 11.40 -5.93
C THR A 112 -3.61 10.67 -4.70
N PRO A 113 -4.93 10.50 -4.56
CA PRO A 113 -5.51 9.65 -3.52
C PRO A 113 -5.32 8.17 -3.86
N PRO A 114 -5.50 7.24 -2.90
CA PRO A 114 -5.66 5.83 -3.25
C PRO A 114 -6.86 5.64 -4.19
N ALA A 115 -6.68 4.85 -5.24
CA ALA A 115 -7.78 4.50 -6.15
C ALA A 115 -8.76 3.52 -5.48
N LEU A 116 -8.26 2.72 -4.56
CA LEU A 116 -9.03 1.77 -3.78
C LEU A 116 -8.30 1.45 -2.47
N ILE A 117 -9.06 1.11 -1.43
CA ILE A 117 -8.54 0.63 -0.15
C ILE A 117 -9.06 -0.78 0.09
N THR A 118 -8.24 -1.65 0.69
CA THR A 118 -8.63 -3.01 1.04
C THR A 118 -8.16 -3.39 2.45
N PRO A 119 -8.76 -4.41 3.08
CA PRO A 119 -8.27 -4.92 4.36
C PRO A 119 -6.84 -5.45 4.28
N GLY A 120 -6.44 -6.05 3.16
CA GLY A 120 -5.16 -6.75 3.06
C GLY A 120 -5.16 -8.10 3.78
N GLY A 121 -3.98 -8.66 4.03
CA GLY A 121 -3.83 -9.96 4.68
C GLY A 121 -4.20 -11.13 3.77
N ASP A 122 -4.54 -12.26 4.38
CA ASP A 122 -4.91 -13.47 3.64
C ASP A 122 -6.12 -13.22 2.73
N TYR A 123 -5.93 -13.57 1.46
CA TYR A 123 -6.91 -13.36 0.39
C TYR A 123 -7.47 -11.93 0.32
N ASP A 124 -6.73 -10.96 0.86
CA ASP A 124 -7.11 -9.54 0.92
C ASP A 124 -8.35 -9.24 1.79
N CYS A 125 -8.69 -10.15 2.70
CA CYS A 125 -9.88 -10.07 3.56
C CYS A 125 -9.57 -9.74 5.02
N GLY A 126 -8.30 -9.74 5.42
CA GLY A 126 -7.90 -9.52 6.81
C GLY A 126 -8.39 -10.60 7.75
N GLY A 127 -8.43 -11.86 7.28
CA GLY A 127 -8.97 -12.98 8.05
C GLY A 127 -8.17 -13.32 9.31
N GLU A 128 -6.89 -12.96 9.36
CA GLU A 128 -6.00 -13.12 10.50
C GLU A 128 -6.06 -11.98 11.51
N MET A 129 -6.75 -10.89 11.18
CA MET A 129 -6.94 -9.75 12.10
C MET A 129 -8.07 -10.01 13.08
N PHE A 130 -8.01 -9.38 14.24
CA PHE A 130 -9.13 -9.37 15.17
C PHE A 130 -10.25 -8.52 14.58
N GLU A 131 -11.45 -9.07 14.52
CA GLU A 131 -12.58 -8.51 13.78
C GLU A 131 -12.96 -7.10 14.25
N GLU A 132 -13.00 -6.89 15.58
CA GLU A 132 -13.36 -5.61 16.18
C GLU A 132 -12.41 -4.49 15.74
N GLU A 133 -11.11 -4.70 15.88
CA GLU A 133 -10.08 -3.72 15.54
C GLU A 133 -10.00 -3.47 14.02
N LYS A 134 -10.22 -4.52 13.23
CA LYS A 134 -10.32 -4.40 11.77
C LYS A 134 -11.48 -3.52 11.36
N GLU A 135 -12.67 -3.81 11.86
CA GLU A 135 -13.88 -3.04 11.52
C GLU A 135 -13.80 -1.59 12.02
N GLU A 136 -13.27 -1.35 13.23
CA GLU A 136 -13.03 0.01 13.72
C GLU A 136 -12.06 0.78 12.83
N ALA A 137 -10.97 0.15 12.40
CA ALA A 137 -10.00 0.78 11.51
C ALA A 137 -10.60 1.09 10.14
N LEU A 138 -11.35 0.14 9.54
CA LEU A 138 -12.01 0.35 8.25
C LEU A 138 -13.08 1.45 8.32
N ALA A 139 -13.89 1.48 9.40
CA ALA A 139 -14.89 2.53 9.61
C ALA A 139 -14.24 3.92 9.73
N ARG A 140 -13.14 4.03 10.45
CA ARG A 140 -12.37 5.28 10.53
C ARG A 140 -11.81 5.69 9.17
N ILE A 141 -11.21 4.76 8.41
CA ILE A 141 -10.68 5.02 7.07
C ILE A 141 -11.81 5.49 6.14
N ALA A 142 -12.96 4.83 6.16
CA ALA A 142 -14.14 5.24 5.39
C ALA A 142 -14.59 6.67 5.73
N SER A 143 -14.46 7.10 6.99
CA SER A 143 -14.85 8.44 7.43
C SER A 143 -14.05 9.58 6.80
N TYR A 144 -12.87 9.30 6.23
CA TYR A 144 -12.10 10.30 5.46
C TYR A 144 -12.77 10.66 4.13
N GLY A 145 -13.60 9.78 3.55
CA GLY A 145 -14.29 10.02 2.28
C GLY A 145 -13.34 10.21 1.08
N VAL A 146 -12.16 9.61 1.13
CA VAL A 146 -11.10 9.80 0.11
C VAL A 146 -11.17 8.74 -0.99
N ALA A 147 -11.44 7.49 -0.63
CA ALA A 147 -11.53 6.37 -1.56
C ALA A 147 -12.52 5.31 -1.06
N ASP A 148 -13.01 4.50 -1.98
CA ASP A 148 -13.86 3.35 -1.64
C ASP A 148 -13.04 2.25 -0.96
N ILE A 149 -13.73 1.45 -0.12
CA ILE A 149 -13.17 0.29 0.53
C ILE A 149 -13.79 -0.97 -0.07
N MET A 150 -12.97 -1.83 -0.64
CA MET A 150 -13.38 -3.14 -1.15
C MET A 150 -13.11 -4.23 -0.11
N GLN A 151 -14.14 -5.00 0.21
CA GLN A 151 -14.09 -6.16 1.11
C GLN A 151 -14.63 -7.42 0.41
N GLU A 152 -14.15 -7.67 -0.82
CA GLU A 152 -14.57 -8.84 -1.60
C GLU A 152 -13.86 -10.10 -1.06
N ARG A 153 -14.64 -11.10 -0.66
CA ARG A 153 -14.16 -12.35 -0.06
C ARG A 153 -13.84 -13.43 -1.09
N ASP A 154 -14.47 -13.37 -2.25
CA ASP A 154 -14.09 -14.23 -3.36
C ASP A 154 -12.80 -13.69 -3.99
N PHE A 155 -11.72 -14.46 -3.87
CA PHE A 155 -10.40 -13.99 -4.29
C PHE A 155 -10.32 -13.75 -5.81
N ALA A 156 -11.00 -14.58 -6.61
CA ALA A 156 -11.03 -14.38 -8.06
C ALA A 156 -11.81 -13.12 -8.43
N ALA A 157 -12.93 -12.84 -7.76
CA ALA A 157 -13.69 -11.60 -7.93
C ALA A 157 -12.88 -10.37 -7.46
N ASN A 158 -12.13 -10.51 -6.35
CA ASN A 158 -11.24 -9.46 -5.86
C ASN A 158 -10.16 -9.11 -6.88
N LEU A 159 -9.46 -10.12 -7.43
CA LEU A 159 -8.45 -9.91 -8.46
C LEU A 159 -9.04 -9.25 -9.71
N LYS A 160 -10.20 -9.74 -10.16
CA LYS A 160 -10.89 -9.17 -11.32
C LYS A 160 -11.28 -7.70 -11.11
N ALA A 161 -11.78 -7.36 -9.94
CA ALA A 161 -12.12 -5.96 -9.61
C ALA A 161 -10.87 -5.04 -9.61
N ARG A 162 -9.71 -5.55 -9.21
CA ARG A 162 -8.43 -4.82 -9.27
C ARG A 162 -7.96 -4.62 -10.70
N GLU A 163 -8.02 -5.67 -11.53
CA GLU A 163 -7.70 -5.58 -12.97
C GLU A 163 -8.59 -4.54 -13.65
N ASP A 164 -9.91 -4.63 -13.47
CA ASP A 164 -10.87 -3.72 -14.06
C ASP A 164 -10.63 -2.27 -13.63
N LEU A 165 -10.24 -2.06 -12.37
CA LEU A 165 -9.89 -0.74 -11.86
C LEU A 165 -8.68 -0.16 -12.61
N TYR A 166 -7.58 -0.92 -12.72
CA TYR A 166 -6.39 -0.45 -13.42
C TYR A 166 -6.63 -0.24 -14.91
N GLU A 167 -7.40 -1.11 -15.57
CA GLU A 167 -7.79 -0.96 -16.97
C GLU A 167 -8.64 0.30 -17.20
N THR A 168 -9.55 0.62 -16.27
CA THR A 168 -10.45 1.78 -16.37
C THR A 168 -9.70 3.10 -16.17
N LEU A 169 -8.71 3.13 -15.27
CA LEU A 169 -7.99 4.36 -14.92
C LEU A 169 -6.91 4.74 -15.94
N GLY A 170 -6.59 3.87 -16.88
CA GLY A 170 -5.77 4.22 -18.03
C GLY A 170 -4.57 3.29 -18.26
N PRO A 171 -3.80 3.54 -19.33
CA PRO A 171 -2.65 2.71 -19.62
C PRO A 171 -1.57 2.86 -18.55
N ILE A 172 -1.13 1.74 -18.02
CA ILE A 172 -0.05 1.65 -17.02
C ILE A 172 1.25 1.30 -17.75
N SER A 173 2.28 2.15 -17.60
CA SER A 173 3.60 1.92 -18.19
C SER A 173 4.46 0.96 -17.38
N CYS A 174 4.24 0.91 -16.05
CA CYS A 174 4.96 0.05 -15.13
C CYS A 174 4.06 -0.27 -13.93
N PHE A 175 4.20 -1.47 -13.36
CA PHE A 175 3.52 -1.85 -12.13
C PHE A 175 4.52 -2.08 -11.01
N VAL A 176 4.24 -1.52 -9.82
CA VAL A 176 5.09 -1.61 -8.63
C VAL A 176 4.35 -2.35 -7.51
N GLY A 177 4.79 -3.55 -7.18
CA GLY A 177 4.33 -4.28 -5.99
C GLY A 177 5.22 -3.96 -4.78
N VAL A 178 4.63 -3.49 -3.68
CA VAL A 178 5.35 -3.27 -2.43
C VAL A 178 4.80 -4.15 -1.32
N GLY A 179 5.67 -5.00 -0.78
CA GLY A 179 5.30 -5.98 0.24
C GLY A 179 4.90 -7.33 -0.36
N GLY A 180 4.56 -8.27 0.52
CA GLY A 180 4.24 -9.66 0.15
C GLY A 180 2.75 -9.92 -0.05
N ASN A 181 1.96 -8.94 -0.51
CA ASN A 181 0.54 -9.15 -0.73
C ASN A 181 0.32 -10.14 -1.87
N ILE A 182 -0.44 -11.18 -1.59
CA ILE A 182 -0.82 -12.24 -2.54
C ILE A 182 -1.45 -11.69 -3.84
N THR A 183 -2.15 -10.55 -3.75
CA THR A 183 -2.75 -9.88 -4.91
C THR A 183 -1.74 -9.22 -5.85
N THR A 184 -0.47 -9.12 -5.44
CA THR A 184 0.60 -8.50 -6.24
C THR A 184 1.72 -9.45 -6.62
N ILE A 185 1.94 -10.52 -5.84
CA ILE A 185 3.01 -11.50 -6.08
C ILE A 185 2.51 -12.84 -6.62
N GLY A 186 1.19 -13.08 -6.61
CA GLY A 186 0.58 -14.35 -6.99
C GLY A 186 0.76 -15.45 -5.93
N LEU A 187 0.09 -16.57 -6.17
CA LEU A 187 0.25 -17.79 -5.39
C LEU A 187 1.49 -18.57 -5.84
N GLU A 188 2.09 -19.37 -4.94
CA GLU A 188 3.25 -20.22 -5.30
C GLU A 188 2.95 -21.23 -6.42
N GLU A 189 1.67 -21.62 -6.58
CA GLU A 189 1.22 -22.53 -7.62
C GLU A 189 1.23 -21.93 -9.04
N ASP A 190 1.35 -20.60 -9.14
CA ASP A 190 1.36 -19.85 -10.41
C ASP A 190 2.81 -19.49 -10.87
N LYS A 191 3.82 -19.98 -10.14
CA LYS A 191 5.25 -19.81 -10.45
C LYS A 191 5.82 -21.11 -11.00
#